data_4b193b57d1f3b25e13acc00f04fcf038
#
_entry.id   4b193b57d1f3b25e13acc00f04fcf038
#
_cell.length_a   1.000
_cell.length_b   1.000
_cell.length_c   1.000
_cell.angle_alpha   90.00
_cell.angle_beta   90.00
_cell.angle_gamma   90.00
#
_symmetry.space_group_name_H-M   'P 1'
#
loop_
_entity.id
_entity.type
_entity.pdbx_description
1 polymer ?
#
loop_
_entity_poly.entity_id
_entity_poly.type
_entity_poly.pdbx_seq_one_letter_code
_entity_poly.pdbx_strand_id
1 'polypeptide(L)'
;MRPRGGAPIIIDAGTGLRRLGKALMEESFGEGRGEASILISHTHWDHVQGLPFFSPLYRAGNQIQIFARHRDTHLEAVFSQQHGAPYFPVPLSAMHADMAFHALTEGAEFQLGRAKITSTRLNHPWIALAYRIEVDGAAVVYCADTAPFTDLLLGTEFVVRAPSLDTPLPPEIAAELARMRAGVVALARGADLLIYDTQFTLAEYRLRPHWGHSHPDDAIAIAREAGVARLCLYHHAPLRSDDENDAILATYRGVVEATGDRFTVISAYEGLELALGET
;
A
#
# COMPACT_ATOMS: atom_id res chain seq x y z
N MET A 1 8.94 4.72 -5.56
CA MET A 1 10.32 4.47 -5.15
C MET A 1 11.23 4.55 -6.37
N ARG A 2 12.40 5.21 -6.27
CA ARG A 2 13.35 5.33 -7.39
C ARG A 2 14.68 4.67 -7.00
N PRO A 3 14.94 3.44 -7.45
CA PRO A 3 16.25 2.80 -7.27
C PRO A 3 17.34 3.54 -8.04
N ARG A 4 18.57 3.55 -7.55
CA ARG A 4 19.71 4.21 -8.25
C ARG A 4 19.94 3.57 -9.62
N GLY A 5 19.77 4.34 -10.70
CA GLY A 5 19.93 3.88 -12.07
C GLY A 5 18.95 2.78 -12.51
N GLY A 6 17.88 2.56 -11.75
CA GLY A 6 16.83 1.59 -12.05
C GLY A 6 15.51 2.25 -12.45
N ALA A 7 14.60 1.44 -13.00
CA ALA A 7 13.24 1.86 -13.31
C ALA A 7 12.45 2.16 -12.02
N PRO A 8 11.54 3.15 -12.02
CA PRO A 8 10.70 3.45 -10.87
C PRO A 8 9.79 2.27 -10.52
N ILE A 9 9.68 2.01 -9.21
CA ILE A 9 8.72 1.08 -8.63
C ILE A 9 7.63 1.92 -7.97
N ILE A 10 6.42 1.81 -8.46
CA ILE A 10 5.24 2.55 -8.04
C ILE A 10 4.38 1.59 -7.19
N ILE A 11 3.85 2.04 -6.08
CA ILE A 11 2.92 1.25 -5.29
C ILE A 11 1.57 1.95 -5.35
N ASP A 12 0.56 1.17 -5.76
CA ASP A 12 -0.79 1.60 -6.09
C ASP A 12 -0.89 2.64 -7.22
N ALA A 13 -2.09 2.80 -7.71
CA ALA A 13 -2.43 3.66 -8.83
C ALA A 13 -3.58 4.61 -8.47
N GLY A 14 -3.56 5.19 -7.26
CA GLY A 14 -4.49 6.21 -6.81
C GLY A 14 -4.30 7.54 -7.54
N THR A 15 -4.95 8.60 -7.07
CA THR A 15 -4.94 9.93 -7.73
C THR A 15 -3.54 10.53 -7.91
N GLY A 16 -2.61 10.22 -7.01
CA GLY A 16 -1.20 10.66 -7.08
C GLY A 16 -0.48 10.20 -8.34
N LEU A 17 -0.93 9.10 -8.96
CA LEU A 17 -0.34 8.55 -10.19
C LEU A 17 -0.41 9.55 -11.36
N ARG A 18 -1.46 10.39 -11.42
CA ARG A 18 -1.57 11.45 -12.45
C ARG A 18 -0.42 12.45 -12.36
N ARG A 19 -0.10 12.91 -11.15
CA ARG A 19 0.99 13.88 -10.92
C ARG A 19 2.35 13.24 -11.23
N LEU A 20 2.56 12.02 -10.77
CA LEU A 20 3.77 11.25 -11.07
C LEU A 20 3.92 11.04 -12.59
N GLY A 21 2.85 10.65 -13.28
CA GLY A 21 2.86 10.46 -14.73
C GLY A 21 3.30 11.72 -15.48
N LYS A 22 2.80 12.89 -15.06
CA LYS A 22 3.23 14.17 -15.65
C LYS A 22 4.73 14.40 -15.46
N ALA A 23 5.28 14.16 -14.29
CA ALA A 23 6.71 14.31 -14.03
C ALA A 23 7.55 13.32 -14.86
N LEU A 24 7.13 12.06 -14.95
CA LEU A 24 7.81 11.04 -15.75
C LEU A 24 7.84 11.38 -17.26
N MET A 25 6.81 12.07 -17.76
CA MET A 25 6.80 12.52 -19.18
C MET A 25 7.84 13.60 -19.50
N GLU A 26 8.43 14.24 -18.49
CA GLU A 26 9.56 15.16 -18.65
C GLU A 26 10.91 14.41 -18.74
N GLU A 27 10.89 13.08 -18.51
CA GLU A 27 12.03 12.16 -18.58
C GLU A 27 11.92 11.23 -19.81
N SER A 28 12.58 10.06 -19.77
CA SER A 28 12.58 9.04 -20.84
C SER A 28 11.19 8.58 -21.28
N PHE A 29 10.18 8.69 -20.40
CA PHE A 29 8.79 8.33 -20.72
C PHE A 29 8.17 9.22 -21.79
N GLY A 30 8.51 10.52 -21.84
CA GLY A 30 8.06 11.42 -22.89
C GLY A 30 8.61 11.08 -24.27
N GLU A 31 9.74 10.37 -24.31
CA GLU A 31 10.39 9.89 -25.53
C GLU A 31 9.97 8.48 -25.94
N GLY A 32 9.12 7.81 -25.16
CA GLY A 32 8.69 6.43 -25.39
C GLY A 32 9.78 5.39 -25.05
N ARG A 33 10.65 5.69 -24.10
CA ARG A 33 11.73 4.81 -23.63
C ARG A 33 11.69 4.57 -22.11
N GLY A 34 10.56 4.89 -21.51
CA GLY A 34 10.37 4.72 -20.07
C GLY A 34 9.98 3.29 -19.70
N GLU A 35 10.50 2.83 -18.56
CA GLU A 35 10.13 1.55 -17.95
C GLU A 35 9.66 1.80 -16.52
N ALA A 36 8.56 1.17 -16.10
CA ALA A 36 8.10 1.23 -14.71
C ALA A 36 7.37 -0.05 -14.30
N SER A 37 7.41 -0.35 -13.00
CA SER A 37 6.62 -1.41 -12.39
C SER A 37 5.63 -0.82 -11.41
N ILE A 38 4.37 -1.23 -11.49
CA ILE A 38 3.29 -0.83 -10.59
C ILE A 38 2.86 -2.05 -9.76
N LEU A 39 3.05 -1.98 -8.45
CA LEU A 39 2.63 -2.98 -7.49
C LEU A 39 1.28 -2.55 -6.91
N ILE A 40 0.21 -3.24 -7.25
CA ILE A 40 -1.13 -2.94 -6.74
C ILE A 40 -1.37 -3.74 -5.47
N SER A 41 -1.62 -3.06 -4.36
CA SER A 41 -1.95 -3.70 -3.08
C SER A 41 -3.29 -4.43 -3.16
N HIS A 42 -4.30 -3.75 -3.67
CA HIS A 42 -5.63 -4.30 -3.97
C HIS A 42 -6.37 -3.38 -4.95
N THR A 43 -7.55 -3.78 -5.41
CA THR A 43 -8.27 -3.10 -6.49
C THR A 43 -9.48 -2.28 -6.01
N HIS A 44 -9.50 -1.79 -4.76
CA HIS A 44 -10.44 -0.75 -4.38
C HIS A 44 -10.18 0.52 -5.19
N TRP A 45 -11.21 1.32 -5.34
CA TRP A 45 -11.20 2.40 -6.33
C TRP A 45 -10.11 3.43 -6.10
N ASP A 46 -9.88 3.82 -4.86
CA ASP A 46 -8.86 4.77 -4.44
C ASP A 46 -7.41 4.31 -4.71
N HIS A 47 -7.19 2.99 -4.87
CA HIS A 47 -5.89 2.39 -5.21
C HIS A 47 -5.68 2.18 -6.72
N VAL A 48 -6.70 2.39 -7.56
CA VAL A 48 -6.59 2.15 -9.01
C VAL A 48 -7.13 3.28 -9.87
N GLN A 49 -7.90 4.23 -9.31
CA GLN A 49 -8.62 5.28 -10.07
C GLN A 49 -7.71 6.23 -10.86
N GLY A 50 -6.42 6.31 -10.53
CA GLY A 50 -5.45 7.15 -11.24
C GLY A 50 -4.91 6.54 -12.53
N LEU A 51 -5.07 5.23 -12.73
CA LEU A 51 -4.50 4.52 -13.87
C LEU A 51 -4.96 5.09 -15.22
N PRO A 52 -6.26 5.40 -15.43
CA PRO A 52 -6.73 6.02 -16.67
C PRO A 52 -6.08 7.37 -17.01
N PHE A 53 -5.49 8.04 -16.01
CA PHE A 53 -4.87 9.36 -16.13
C PHE A 53 -3.33 9.32 -16.09
N PHE A 54 -2.75 8.12 -16.13
CA PHE A 54 -1.31 7.92 -16.13
C PHE A 54 -0.74 8.13 -17.54
N SER A 55 -0.31 9.34 -17.85
CA SER A 55 0.13 9.76 -19.19
C SER A 55 1.18 8.86 -19.84
N PRO A 56 2.13 8.20 -19.14
CA PRO A 56 3.04 7.24 -19.76
C PRO A 56 2.37 6.09 -20.50
N LEU A 57 1.14 5.69 -20.13
CA LEU A 57 0.40 4.62 -20.81
C LEU A 57 -0.02 5.00 -22.25
N TYR A 58 -0.13 6.28 -22.56
CA TYR A 58 -0.53 6.79 -23.87
C TYR A 58 0.64 7.01 -24.82
N ARG A 59 1.88 6.81 -24.36
CA ARG A 59 3.08 7.00 -25.17
C ARG A 59 3.62 5.65 -25.64
N ALA A 60 3.62 5.43 -26.96
CA ALA A 60 4.18 4.24 -27.58
C ALA A 60 5.66 4.06 -27.23
N GLY A 61 6.07 2.83 -26.99
CA GLY A 61 7.43 2.43 -26.66
C GLY A 61 7.74 2.41 -25.14
N ASN A 62 6.91 3.01 -24.30
CA ASN A 62 7.02 2.81 -22.84
C ASN A 62 6.64 1.37 -22.47
N GLN A 63 7.29 0.83 -21.45
CA GLN A 63 7.04 -0.52 -20.93
C GLN A 63 6.55 -0.42 -19.48
N ILE A 64 5.33 -0.90 -19.23
CA ILE A 64 4.70 -0.82 -17.89
C ILE A 64 4.30 -2.23 -17.45
N GLN A 65 4.88 -2.68 -16.35
CA GLN A 65 4.52 -3.94 -15.72
C GLN A 65 3.58 -3.67 -14.53
N ILE A 66 2.45 -4.37 -14.48
CA ILE A 66 1.44 -4.22 -13.44
C ILE A 66 1.33 -5.54 -12.69
N PHE A 67 1.60 -5.51 -11.40
CA PHE A 67 1.55 -6.65 -10.50
C PHE A 67 0.38 -6.48 -9.54
N ALA A 68 -0.50 -7.46 -9.45
CA ALA A 68 -1.61 -7.45 -8.51
C ALA A 68 -1.96 -8.87 -8.07
N ARG A 69 -2.71 -8.97 -6.98
CA ARG A 69 -3.18 -10.26 -6.47
C ARG A 69 -3.95 -11.05 -7.54
N HIS A 70 -3.63 -12.34 -7.67
CA HIS A 70 -4.41 -13.26 -8.51
C HIS A 70 -5.88 -13.30 -8.07
N ARG A 71 -6.77 -13.30 -9.05
CA ARG A 71 -8.22 -13.48 -8.90
C ARG A 71 -8.69 -14.54 -9.88
N ASP A 72 -9.92 -14.99 -9.74
CA ASP A 72 -10.52 -15.99 -10.64
C ASP A 72 -10.72 -15.49 -12.09
N THR A 73 -10.61 -14.17 -12.30
CA THR A 73 -10.63 -13.53 -13.62
C THR A 73 -9.24 -13.07 -14.04
N HIS A 74 -8.99 -13.00 -15.34
CA HIS A 74 -7.75 -12.41 -15.86
C HIS A 74 -7.55 -11.00 -15.33
N LEU A 75 -6.36 -10.69 -14.83
CA LEU A 75 -6.04 -9.42 -14.22
C LEU A 75 -6.28 -8.23 -15.16
N GLU A 76 -5.92 -8.37 -16.43
CA GLU A 76 -6.21 -7.39 -17.48
C GLU A 76 -7.72 -7.06 -17.58
N ALA A 77 -8.58 -8.06 -17.43
CA ALA A 77 -10.04 -7.84 -17.47
C ALA A 77 -10.53 -6.98 -16.31
N VAL A 78 -9.92 -7.11 -15.13
CA VAL A 78 -10.24 -6.25 -13.96
C VAL A 78 -9.93 -4.79 -14.27
N PHE A 79 -8.76 -4.50 -14.85
CA PHE A 79 -8.40 -3.14 -15.24
C PHE A 79 -9.18 -2.65 -16.47
N SER A 80 -9.52 -3.52 -17.42
CA SER A 80 -10.34 -3.15 -18.58
C SER A 80 -11.74 -2.69 -18.19
N GLN A 81 -12.33 -3.21 -17.12
CA GLN A 81 -13.63 -2.76 -16.61
C GLN A 81 -13.59 -1.30 -16.14
N GLN A 82 -12.48 -0.84 -15.61
CA GLN A 82 -12.28 0.55 -15.21
C GLN A 82 -12.32 1.51 -16.42
N HIS A 83 -11.96 1.03 -17.61
CA HIS A 83 -11.89 1.76 -18.87
C HIS A 83 -13.13 1.51 -19.74
N GLY A 84 -14.23 1.08 -19.14
CA GLY A 84 -15.49 0.80 -19.84
C GLY A 84 -16.42 2.01 -19.87
N ALA A 85 -17.03 2.27 -21.05
CA ALA A 85 -18.18 3.16 -21.10
C ALA A 85 -19.31 2.65 -20.19
N PRO A 86 -20.06 3.52 -19.49
CA PRO A 86 -20.11 4.98 -19.64
C PRO A 86 -19.12 5.75 -18.72
N TYR A 87 -18.28 5.08 -17.93
CA TYR A 87 -17.47 5.75 -16.90
C TYR A 87 -16.20 6.37 -17.47
N PHE A 88 -15.53 5.69 -18.40
CA PHE A 88 -14.32 6.19 -19.04
C PHE A 88 -14.33 5.81 -20.54
N PRO A 89 -14.28 6.80 -21.47
CA PRO A 89 -14.53 6.54 -22.89
C PRO A 89 -13.34 5.96 -23.64
N VAL A 90 -12.14 5.91 -23.01
CA VAL A 90 -10.92 5.39 -23.62
C VAL A 90 -10.69 3.97 -23.12
N PRO A 91 -10.84 2.94 -23.96
CA PRO A 91 -10.59 1.58 -23.55
C PRO A 91 -9.09 1.33 -23.26
N LEU A 92 -8.79 0.33 -22.44
CA LEU A 92 -7.41 -0.05 -22.11
C LEU A 92 -6.59 -0.36 -23.39
N SER A 93 -7.22 -0.95 -24.39
CA SER A 93 -6.62 -1.25 -25.70
C SER A 93 -6.21 -0.03 -26.54
N ALA A 94 -6.68 1.17 -26.18
CA ALA A 94 -6.27 2.43 -26.82
C ALA A 94 -5.02 3.05 -26.20
N MET A 95 -4.49 2.44 -25.15
CA MET A 95 -3.18 2.82 -24.58
C MET A 95 -2.06 2.26 -25.46
N HIS A 96 -1.05 3.07 -25.68
CA HIS A 96 0.00 2.76 -26.66
C HIS A 96 1.27 2.18 -26.03
N ALA A 97 1.42 2.21 -24.71
CA ALA A 97 2.52 1.57 -24.02
C ALA A 97 2.39 0.04 -24.04
N ASP A 98 3.51 -0.65 -24.00
CA ASP A 98 3.54 -2.10 -23.81
C ASP A 98 3.22 -2.39 -22.34
N MET A 99 2.05 -2.98 -22.09
CA MET A 99 1.59 -3.34 -20.74
C MET A 99 1.66 -4.85 -20.53
N ALA A 100 2.24 -5.26 -19.39
CA ALA A 100 2.24 -6.64 -18.95
C ALA A 100 1.57 -6.76 -17.57
N PHE A 101 0.65 -7.72 -17.43
CA PHE A 101 -0.08 -7.97 -16.19
C PHE A 101 0.41 -9.27 -15.54
N HIS A 102 0.84 -9.17 -14.27
CA HIS A 102 1.42 -10.25 -13.50
C HIS A 102 0.54 -10.55 -12.28
N ALA A 103 -0.06 -11.73 -12.25
CA ALA A 103 -0.87 -12.17 -11.13
C ALA A 103 0.01 -12.71 -10.00
N LEU A 104 -0.14 -12.14 -8.80
CA LEU A 104 0.58 -12.53 -7.59
C LEU A 104 -0.26 -13.43 -6.70
N THR A 105 0.40 -14.37 -6.04
CA THR A 105 -0.14 -15.12 -4.89
C THR A 105 0.27 -14.47 -3.58
N GLU A 106 -0.40 -14.81 -2.49
CA GLU A 106 0.04 -14.44 -1.15
C GLU A 106 1.43 -15.04 -0.87
N GLY A 107 2.33 -14.24 -0.31
CA GLY A 107 3.72 -14.65 -0.05
C GLY A 107 4.62 -14.70 -1.29
N ALA A 108 4.23 -14.06 -2.40
CA ALA A 108 5.05 -14.01 -3.60
C ALA A 108 6.39 -13.32 -3.33
N GLU A 109 7.47 -13.90 -3.87
CA GLU A 109 8.80 -13.31 -3.93
C GLU A 109 9.27 -13.24 -5.38
N PHE A 110 9.77 -12.09 -5.82
CA PHE A 110 10.28 -11.89 -7.19
C PHE A 110 11.26 -10.71 -7.26
N GLN A 111 11.88 -10.54 -8.43
CA GLN A 111 12.86 -9.48 -8.69
C GLN A 111 12.31 -8.45 -9.69
N LEU A 112 12.56 -7.17 -9.43
CA LEU A 112 12.35 -6.06 -10.36
C LEU A 112 13.69 -5.34 -10.55
N GLY A 113 14.40 -5.69 -11.62
CA GLY A 113 15.79 -5.28 -11.78
C GLY A 113 16.64 -5.77 -10.60
N ARG A 114 17.21 -4.84 -9.82
CA ARG A 114 17.99 -5.16 -8.60
C ARG A 114 17.15 -5.22 -7.34
N ALA A 115 15.90 -4.80 -7.40
CA ALA A 115 15.03 -4.79 -6.23
C ALA A 115 14.43 -6.18 -5.99
N LYS A 116 14.57 -6.69 -4.77
CA LYS A 116 13.84 -7.86 -4.29
C LYS A 116 12.48 -7.40 -3.75
N ILE A 117 11.41 -8.04 -4.20
CA ILE A 117 10.04 -7.78 -3.76
C ILE A 117 9.54 -9.03 -3.02
N THR A 118 8.97 -8.82 -1.84
CA THR A 118 8.28 -9.85 -1.07
C THR A 118 6.91 -9.33 -0.68
N SER A 119 5.88 -10.18 -0.71
CA SER A 119 4.51 -9.80 -0.34
C SER A 119 3.96 -10.65 0.79
N THR A 120 2.96 -10.12 1.51
CA THR A 120 2.13 -10.88 2.46
C THR A 120 0.71 -10.35 2.46
N ARG A 121 -0.23 -11.15 2.97
CA ARG A 121 -1.64 -10.77 3.07
C ARG A 121 -1.87 -9.80 4.23
N LEU A 122 -2.74 -8.81 3.99
CA LEU A 122 -3.29 -7.88 4.98
C LEU A 122 -4.73 -8.23 5.36
N ASN A 123 -5.17 -7.76 6.51
CA ASN A 123 -6.52 -7.94 7.03
C ASN A 123 -7.47 -6.86 6.48
N HIS A 124 -7.85 -7.01 5.22
CA HIS A 124 -8.70 -6.04 4.52
C HIS A 124 -9.74 -6.74 3.66
N PRO A 125 -10.97 -6.18 3.49
CA PRO A 125 -11.98 -6.73 2.58
C PRO A 125 -11.43 -6.93 1.17
N TRP A 126 -11.77 -8.06 0.53
CA TRP A 126 -11.28 -8.46 -0.79
C TRP A 126 -9.76 -8.69 -0.86
N ILE A 127 -9.10 -8.81 0.28
CA ILE A 127 -7.68 -9.17 0.46
C ILE A 127 -6.73 -8.18 -0.21
N ALA A 128 -6.03 -7.42 0.60
CA ALA A 128 -4.91 -6.57 0.20
C ALA A 128 -3.57 -7.28 0.43
N LEU A 129 -2.54 -6.85 -0.31
CA LEU A 129 -1.16 -7.27 -0.15
C LEU A 129 -0.31 -6.13 0.40
N ALA A 130 0.50 -6.44 1.41
CA ALA A 130 1.66 -5.64 1.76
C ALA A 130 2.84 -6.03 0.87
N TYR A 131 3.76 -5.09 0.68
CA TYR A 131 4.99 -5.28 -0.07
C TYR A 131 6.21 -4.84 0.72
N ARG A 132 7.27 -5.67 0.69
CA ARG A 132 8.62 -5.27 1.07
C ARG A 132 9.46 -5.13 -0.19
N ILE A 133 10.15 -4.01 -0.31
CA ILE A 133 11.05 -3.68 -1.42
C ILE A 133 12.44 -3.47 -0.84
N GLU A 134 13.37 -4.33 -1.25
CA GLU A 134 14.76 -4.25 -0.84
C GLU A 134 15.63 -3.90 -2.05
N VAL A 135 16.29 -2.76 -2.02
CA VAL A 135 17.17 -2.28 -3.09
C VAL A 135 18.16 -1.26 -2.58
N ASP A 136 19.37 -1.26 -3.12
CA ASP A 136 20.43 -0.29 -2.82
C ASP A 136 20.78 -0.18 -1.32
N GLY A 137 20.64 -1.29 -0.58
CA GLY A 137 20.90 -1.36 0.85
C GLY A 137 19.77 -0.83 1.74
N ALA A 138 18.63 -0.43 1.17
CA ALA A 138 17.46 0.01 1.91
C ALA A 138 16.30 -0.97 1.79
N ALA A 139 15.47 -1.05 2.84
CA ALA A 139 14.25 -1.84 2.90
C ALA A 139 13.05 -0.95 3.22
N VAL A 140 12.08 -0.91 2.32
CA VAL A 140 10.80 -0.20 2.50
C VAL A 140 9.68 -1.23 2.57
N VAL A 141 8.80 -1.10 3.55
CA VAL A 141 7.60 -1.92 3.66
C VAL A 141 6.36 -1.02 3.56
N TYR A 142 5.44 -1.42 2.69
CA TYR A 142 4.17 -0.75 2.49
C TYR A 142 3.04 -1.68 2.90
N CYS A 143 2.37 -1.33 3.96
CA CYS A 143 1.15 -1.95 4.45
C CYS A 143 0.01 -0.97 4.18
N ALA A 144 -0.64 -1.14 3.03
CA ALA A 144 -1.82 -0.35 2.65
C ALA A 144 -2.98 -0.65 3.60
N ASP A 145 -4.16 -0.65 3.14
CA ASP A 145 -5.37 -0.89 3.91
C ASP A 145 -5.32 -2.20 4.70
N THR A 146 -5.38 -2.08 6.00
CA THR A 146 -5.43 -3.22 6.92
C THR A 146 -6.13 -2.86 8.22
N ALA A 147 -7.07 -3.71 8.67
CA ALA A 147 -7.54 -3.68 10.06
C ALA A 147 -6.49 -4.30 10.98
N PRO A 148 -6.53 -4.01 12.29
CA PRO A 148 -5.79 -4.75 13.30
C PRO A 148 -6.05 -6.26 13.21
N PHE A 149 -5.05 -7.05 13.61
CA PHE A 149 -5.11 -8.52 13.54
C PHE A 149 -5.63 -9.15 14.83
N THR A 150 -6.43 -8.42 15.59
CA THR A 150 -6.90 -8.83 16.92
C THR A 150 -8.39 -9.05 17.03
N ASP A 151 -9.20 -8.36 16.20
CA ASP A 151 -10.62 -8.18 16.51
C ASP A 151 -11.55 -8.81 15.48
N LEU A 152 -11.20 -8.82 14.21
CA LEU A 152 -12.05 -9.28 13.11
C LEU A 152 -11.20 -9.76 11.93
N LEU A 153 -11.46 -10.96 11.45
CA LEU A 153 -10.91 -11.43 10.18
C LEU A 153 -11.79 -10.95 9.02
N LEU A 154 -11.20 -10.18 8.12
CA LEU A 154 -11.85 -9.70 6.91
C LEU A 154 -11.50 -10.61 5.72
N GLY A 155 -12.53 -10.99 4.98
CA GLY A 155 -12.43 -11.85 3.81
C GLY A 155 -12.97 -11.17 2.55
N THR A 156 -13.64 -11.95 1.71
CA THR A 156 -14.27 -11.47 0.46
C THR A 156 -15.75 -11.11 0.63
N GLU A 157 -16.31 -11.27 1.84
CA GLU A 157 -17.70 -10.92 2.13
C GLU A 157 -17.79 -9.46 2.58
N PHE A 158 -18.85 -8.79 2.11
CA PHE A 158 -19.14 -7.43 2.55
C PHE A 158 -19.86 -7.44 3.90
N VAL A 159 -19.22 -6.84 4.91
CA VAL A 159 -19.78 -6.72 6.24
C VAL A 159 -20.56 -5.41 6.36
N VAL A 160 -21.88 -5.50 6.44
CA VAL A 160 -22.79 -4.34 6.45
C VAL A 160 -22.81 -3.60 7.79
N ARG A 161 -22.59 -4.32 8.90
CA ARG A 161 -22.68 -3.76 10.26
C ARG A 161 -21.44 -4.08 11.05
N ALA A 162 -21.04 -3.13 11.91
CA ALA A 162 -19.95 -3.37 12.83
C ALA A 162 -20.28 -4.57 13.74
N PRO A 163 -19.42 -5.60 13.81
CA PRO A 163 -19.57 -6.67 14.80
C PRO A 163 -19.28 -6.11 16.20
N SER A 164 -19.76 -6.83 17.23
CA SER A 164 -19.33 -6.56 18.60
C SER A 164 -17.88 -7.00 18.77
N LEU A 165 -17.02 -6.09 19.20
CA LEU A 165 -15.63 -6.40 19.53
C LEU A 165 -15.50 -7.04 20.94
N ASP A 166 -16.58 -7.09 21.70
CA ASP A 166 -16.60 -7.70 23.05
C ASP A 166 -16.80 -9.22 23.00
N THR A 167 -17.12 -9.78 21.84
CA THR A 167 -17.31 -11.22 21.66
C THR A 167 -15.98 -11.90 21.39
N PRO A 168 -15.58 -12.90 22.17
CA PRO A 168 -14.36 -13.65 21.90
C PRO A 168 -14.37 -14.28 20.49
N LEU A 169 -13.25 -14.17 19.80
CA LEU A 169 -13.08 -14.77 18.47
C LEU A 169 -13.08 -16.31 18.58
N PRO A 170 -13.66 -17.02 17.59
CA PRO A 170 -13.43 -18.45 17.44
C PRO A 170 -11.91 -18.74 17.36
N PRO A 171 -11.43 -19.83 17.99
CA PRO A 171 -9.99 -20.15 18.04
C PRO A 171 -9.31 -20.20 16.67
N GLU A 172 -9.98 -20.72 15.65
CA GLU A 172 -9.48 -20.78 14.27
C GLU A 172 -9.30 -19.39 13.66
N ILE A 173 -10.21 -18.46 13.92
CA ILE A 173 -10.10 -17.06 13.46
C ILE A 173 -8.96 -16.34 14.18
N ALA A 174 -8.86 -16.53 15.50
CA ALA A 174 -7.75 -15.96 16.27
C ALA A 174 -6.39 -16.48 15.80
N ALA A 175 -6.28 -17.78 15.49
CA ALA A 175 -5.07 -18.38 14.97
C ALA A 175 -4.70 -17.83 13.58
N GLU A 176 -5.69 -17.64 12.70
CA GLU A 176 -5.47 -17.05 11.37
C GLU A 176 -4.98 -15.59 11.48
N LEU A 177 -5.62 -14.77 12.29
CA LEU A 177 -5.19 -13.39 12.54
C LEU A 177 -3.77 -13.33 13.11
N ALA A 178 -3.45 -14.19 14.08
CA ALA A 178 -2.10 -14.28 14.63
C ALA A 178 -1.05 -14.66 13.57
N ARG A 179 -1.39 -15.59 12.66
CA ARG A 179 -0.54 -15.99 11.53
C ARG A 179 -0.32 -14.82 10.56
N MET A 180 -1.37 -14.10 10.21
CA MET A 180 -1.29 -12.92 9.33
C MET A 180 -0.44 -11.83 9.97
N ARG A 181 -0.67 -11.53 11.25
CA ARG A 181 0.13 -10.57 12.01
C ARG A 181 1.62 -10.93 12.02
N ALA A 182 1.93 -12.20 12.30
CA ALA A 182 3.30 -12.69 12.27
C ALA A 182 3.95 -12.53 10.89
N GLY A 183 3.17 -12.72 9.81
CA GLY A 183 3.61 -12.47 8.43
C GLY A 183 3.97 -11.01 8.19
N VAL A 184 3.14 -10.07 8.64
CA VAL A 184 3.39 -8.63 8.52
C VAL A 184 4.61 -8.20 9.36
N VAL A 185 4.74 -8.69 10.59
CA VAL A 185 5.92 -8.41 11.44
C VAL A 185 7.19 -8.97 10.80
N ALA A 186 7.14 -10.18 10.25
CA ALA A 186 8.27 -10.78 9.54
C ALA A 186 8.66 -9.97 8.29
N LEU A 187 7.67 -9.52 7.51
CA LEU A 187 7.86 -8.67 6.34
C LEU A 187 8.52 -7.34 6.73
N ALA A 188 8.08 -6.72 7.82
CA ALA A 188 8.57 -5.42 8.28
C ALA A 188 9.89 -5.49 9.05
N ARG A 189 10.39 -6.69 9.39
CA ARG A 189 11.56 -6.86 10.24
C ARG A 189 12.77 -6.07 9.75
N GLY A 190 13.28 -5.17 10.63
CA GLY A 190 14.46 -4.36 10.37
C GLY A 190 14.32 -3.42 9.15
N ALA A 191 13.12 -3.07 8.73
CA ALA A 191 12.93 -2.15 7.61
C ALA A 191 13.38 -0.72 7.98
N ASP A 192 13.97 0.00 7.02
CA ASP A 192 14.32 1.40 7.17
C ASP A 192 13.08 2.29 7.24
N LEU A 193 12.01 1.87 6.54
CA LEU A 193 10.74 2.57 6.52
C LEU A 193 9.58 1.56 6.49
N LEU A 194 8.68 1.67 7.46
CA LEU A 194 7.36 1.04 7.44
C LEU A 194 6.30 2.11 7.18
N ILE A 195 5.60 2.01 6.07
CA ILE A 195 4.41 2.80 5.75
C ILE A 195 3.20 1.98 6.13
N TYR A 196 2.35 2.49 7.04
CA TYR A 196 1.27 1.69 7.60
C TYR A 196 -0.05 2.47 7.67
N ASP A 197 -1.15 1.77 7.37
CA ASP A 197 -2.51 2.30 7.47
C ASP A 197 -2.81 2.78 8.89
N THR A 198 -3.17 4.04 8.99
CA THR A 198 -3.56 4.69 10.25
C THR A 198 -4.75 5.62 10.02
N GLN A 199 -5.71 5.17 9.21
CA GLN A 199 -6.85 5.99 8.81
C GLN A 199 -7.65 6.48 10.02
N PHE A 200 -7.81 5.64 11.03
CA PHE A 200 -8.63 5.93 12.21
C PHE A 200 -7.77 6.28 13.42
N THR A 201 -8.36 7.01 14.36
CA THR A 201 -7.98 6.94 15.76
C THR A 201 -8.55 5.65 16.36
N LEU A 202 -8.05 5.20 17.51
CA LEU A 202 -8.59 4.02 18.19
C LEU A 202 -10.10 4.15 18.48
N ALA A 203 -10.57 5.35 18.80
CA ALA A 203 -11.99 5.61 19.06
C ALA A 203 -12.84 5.48 17.79
N GLU A 204 -12.34 5.99 16.65
CA GLU A 204 -13.01 5.86 15.36
C GLU A 204 -13.01 4.42 14.86
N TYR A 205 -11.91 3.68 15.06
CA TYR A 205 -11.80 2.27 14.71
C TYR A 205 -12.89 1.43 15.39
N ARG A 206 -13.09 1.61 16.71
CA ARG A 206 -14.12 0.87 17.47
C ARG A 206 -15.53 1.03 16.91
N LEU A 207 -15.82 2.12 16.20
CA LEU A 207 -17.10 2.35 15.54
C LEU A 207 -17.19 1.70 14.17
N ARG A 208 -16.05 1.38 13.54
CA ARG A 208 -15.96 0.93 12.13
C ARG A 208 -14.94 -0.20 11.91
N PRO A 209 -14.86 -1.23 12.79
CA PRO A 209 -13.81 -2.26 12.67
C PRO A 209 -13.92 -3.06 11.37
N HIS A 210 -15.11 -3.10 10.76
CA HIS A 210 -15.41 -3.81 9.52
C HIS A 210 -15.02 -3.05 8.25
N TRP A 211 -14.52 -1.82 8.37
CA TRP A 211 -14.09 -1.04 7.20
C TRP A 211 -12.69 -1.43 6.70
N GLY A 212 -11.95 -2.16 7.51
CA GLY A 212 -10.67 -2.72 7.09
C GLY A 212 -9.48 -1.77 7.22
N HIS A 213 -9.56 -0.80 8.14
CA HIS A 213 -8.49 0.17 8.40
C HIS A 213 -8.02 0.11 9.85
N SER A 214 -6.78 0.54 10.06
CA SER A 214 -6.10 0.50 11.34
C SER A 214 -5.99 1.90 11.99
N HIS A 215 -5.22 1.95 13.07
CA HIS A 215 -4.95 3.13 13.87
C HIS A 215 -3.49 3.15 14.34
N PRO A 216 -2.95 4.32 14.78
CA PRO A 216 -1.52 4.44 15.11
C PRO A 216 -1.05 3.52 16.24
N ASP A 217 -1.91 3.13 17.20
CA ASP A 217 -1.50 2.21 18.27
C ASP A 217 -1.12 0.84 17.72
N ASP A 218 -1.90 0.32 16.75
CA ASP A 218 -1.59 -0.95 16.08
C ASP A 218 -0.30 -0.82 15.24
N ALA A 219 -0.18 0.27 14.47
CA ALA A 219 1.03 0.56 13.68
C ALA A 219 2.30 0.60 14.55
N ILE A 220 2.24 1.24 15.72
CA ILE A 220 3.34 1.30 16.69
C ILE A 220 3.67 -0.09 17.24
N ALA A 221 2.64 -0.90 17.55
CA ALA A 221 2.86 -2.26 18.04
C ALA A 221 3.61 -3.13 17.00
N ILE A 222 3.22 -3.04 15.73
CA ILE A 222 3.91 -3.72 14.62
C ILE A 222 5.33 -3.17 14.43
N ALA A 223 5.50 -1.84 14.41
CA ALA A 223 6.80 -1.18 14.22
C ALA A 223 7.80 -1.58 15.32
N ARG A 224 7.35 -1.61 16.57
CA ARG A 224 8.14 -2.01 17.75
C ARG A 224 8.59 -3.46 17.65
N GLU A 225 7.68 -4.38 17.37
CA GLU A 225 7.98 -5.82 17.28
C GLU A 225 8.88 -6.14 16.09
N ALA A 226 8.68 -5.45 14.96
CA ALA A 226 9.50 -5.62 13.76
C ALA A 226 10.88 -4.94 13.88
N GLY A 227 11.08 -4.00 14.81
CA GLY A 227 12.33 -3.27 14.98
C GLY A 227 12.66 -2.38 13.77
N VAL A 228 11.68 -1.67 13.23
CA VAL A 228 11.87 -0.76 12.09
C VAL A 228 12.64 0.49 12.51
N ALA A 229 13.28 1.17 11.57
CA ALA A 229 13.97 2.44 11.87
C ALA A 229 13.00 3.64 11.85
N ARG A 230 11.97 3.59 10.99
CA ARG A 230 11.00 4.68 10.83
C ARG A 230 9.62 4.14 10.54
N LEU A 231 8.60 4.67 11.24
CA LEU A 231 7.18 4.44 10.97
C LEU A 231 6.59 5.67 10.28
N CYS A 232 5.92 5.47 9.15
CA CYS A 232 5.16 6.50 8.45
C CYS A 232 3.66 6.22 8.63
N LEU A 233 2.96 7.12 9.31
CA LEU A 233 1.51 7.12 9.40
C LEU A 233 0.94 7.48 8.03
N TYR A 234 0.08 6.64 7.49
CA TYR A 234 -0.40 6.72 6.12
C TYR A 234 -1.91 6.47 6.04
N HIS A 235 -2.51 6.74 4.89
CA HIS A 235 -3.93 6.53 4.64
C HIS A 235 -4.84 7.36 5.56
N HIS A 236 -4.60 8.66 5.60
CA HIS A 236 -5.36 9.60 6.46
C HIS A 236 -6.83 9.65 6.08
N ALA A 237 -7.72 9.74 7.08
CA ALA A 237 -9.15 9.86 6.85
C ALA A 237 -9.46 11.07 5.95
N PRO A 238 -10.28 10.91 4.87
CA PRO A 238 -10.46 11.94 3.84
C PRO A 238 -11.01 13.29 4.34
N LEU A 239 -11.68 13.29 5.49
CA LEU A 239 -12.26 14.50 6.08
C LEU A 239 -11.39 15.11 7.19
N ARG A 240 -10.23 14.53 7.47
CA ARG A 240 -9.33 15.02 8.52
C ARG A 240 -8.46 16.13 7.97
N SER A 241 -8.39 17.25 8.67
CA SER A 241 -7.54 18.38 8.31
C SER A 241 -6.05 18.09 8.56
N ASP A 242 -5.18 18.91 7.97
CA ASP A 242 -3.73 18.82 8.20
C ASP A 242 -3.40 19.07 9.67
N ASP A 243 -4.04 20.05 10.32
CA ASP A 243 -3.85 20.35 11.75
C ASP A 243 -4.22 19.14 12.64
N GLU A 244 -5.27 18.41 12.31
CA GLU A 244 -5.65 17.19 13.02
C GLU A 244 -4.64 16.07 12.80
N ASN A 245 -4.12 15.90 11.59
CA ASN A 245 -3.05 14.94 11.30
C ASN A 245 -1.76 15.30 12.04
N ASP A 246 -1.41 16.57 12.11
CA ASP A 246 -0.24 17.06 12.85
C ASP A 246 -0.39 16.84 14.37
N ALA A 247 -1.60 17.03 14.92
CA ALA A 247 -1.90 16.73 16.33
C ALA A 247 -1.78 15.23 16.64
N ILE A 248 -2.24 14.37 15.73
CA ILE A 248 -2.07 12.89 15.83
C ILE A 248 -0.58 12.56 15.81
N LEU A 249 0.17 13.08 14.84
CA LEU A 249 1.61 12.87 14.74
C LEU A 249 2.34 13.29 16.03
N ALA A 250 2.04 14.47 16.55
CA ALA A 250 2.64 14.97 17.79
C ALA A 250 2.35 14.06 18.99
N THR A 251 1.09 13.59 19.10
CA THR A 251 0.66 12.65 20.13
C THR A 251 1.49 11.36 20.09
N TYR A 252 1.63 10.75 18.92
CA TYR A 252 2.31 9.44 18.79
C TYR A 252 3.84 9.56 18.81
N ARG A 253 4.41 10.70 18.46
CA ARG A 253 5.84 11.00 18.77
C ARG A 253 6.07 11.03 20.28
N GLY A 254 5.18 11.69 21.04
CA GLY A 254 5.25 11.68 22.50
C GLY A 254 5.11 10.26 23.10
N VAL A 255 4.25 9.42 22.56
CA VAL A 255 4.11 8.02 22.99
C VAL A 255 5.40 7.25 22.77
N VAL A 256 5.99 7.31 21.59
CA VAL A 256 7.23 6.63 21.22
C VAL A 256 8.41 7.10 22.09
N GLU A 257 8.51 8.39 22.34
CA GLU A 257 9.53 8.97 23.25
C GLU A 257 9.35 8.47 24.69
N ALA A 258 8.11 8.53 25.21
CA ALA A 258 7.80 8.10 26.57
C ALA A 258 8.03 6.60 26.82
N THR A 259 7.86 5.77 25.80
CA THR A 259 8.10 4.31 25.87
C THR A 259 9.54 3.94 25.59
N GLY A 260 10.40 4.88 25.17
CA GLY A 260 11.81 4.63 24.84
C GLY A 260 12.01 3.79 23.58
N ASP A 261 11.07 3.81 22.67
CA ASP A 261 11.18 3.13 21.39
C ASP A 261 12.31 3.73 20.53
N ARG A 262 12.97 2.92 19.71
CA ARG A 262 14.15 3.33 18.95
C ARG A 262 13.84 3.83 17.53
N PHE A 263 12.59 3.74 17.08
CA PHE A 263 12.17 4.24 15.77
C PHE A 263 11.59 5.65 15.85
N THR A 264 11.62 6.35 14.73
CA THR A 264 10.98 7.66 14.59
C THR A 264 9.62 7.54 13.93
N VAL A 265 8.70 8.46 14.26
CA VAL A 265 7.36 8.55 13.64
C VAL A 265 7.28 9.79 12.76
N ILE A 266 6.84 9.58 11.53
CA ILE A 266 6.51 10.64 10.55
C ILE A 266 5.08 10.44 10.05
N SER A 267 4.50 11.47 9.45
CA SER A 267 3.21 11.41 8.77
C SER A 267 3.41 11.61 7.27
N ALA A 268 2.71 10.84 6.46
CA ALA A 268 2.73 11.02 5.01
C ALA A 268 1.98 12.30 4.61
N TYR A 269 2.44 12.95 3.57
CA TYR A 269 1.75 14.05 2.89
C TYR A 269 2.11 14.07 1.40
N GLU A 270 1.29 14.73 0.60
CA GLU A 270 1.50 14.84 -0.84
C GLU A 270 2.82 15.50 -1.18
N GLY A 271 3.71 14.77 -1.85
CA GLY A 271 5.04 15.25 -2.25
C GLY A 271 6.15 14.98 -1.23
N LEU A 272 5.89 14.23 -0.16
CA LEU A 272 6.95 13.79 0.75
C LEU A 272 7.99 12.95 0.02
N GLU A 273 9.25 13.36 0.08
CA GLU A 273 10.40 12.63 -0.44
C GLU A 273 11.34 12.21 0.70
N LEU A 274 11.77 10.96 0.68
CA LEU A 274 12.67 10.40 1.68
C LEU A 274 13.86 9.73 0.99
N ALA A 275 15.07 10.15 1.35
CA ALA A 275 16.29 9.43 0.99
C ALA A 275 16.51 8.28 1.99
N LEU A 276 16.77 7.08 1.48
CA LEU A 276 17.04 5.87 2.27
C LEU A 276 18.34 5.22 1.75
N GLY A 277 19.04 4.51 2.64
CA GLY A 277 20.26 3.80 2.27
C GLY A 277 21.51 4.69 2.11
N GLU A 278 21.48 5.92 2.60
CA GLU A 278 22.67 6.77 2.77
C GLU A 278 23.20 6.62 4.22
N THR A 279 24.21 5.82 4.39
CA THR A 279 25.13 5.84 5.54
C THR A 279 26.53 6.14 5.04
#